data_fbbe75aa738782b884dad637e6a19a90
#
_entry.id   fbbe75aa738782b884dad637e6a19a90
#
_cell.length_a   1.000
_cell.length_b   1.000
_cell.length_c   1.000
_cell.angle_alpha   90.00
_cell.angle_beta   90.00
_cell.angle_gamma   90.00
#
_symmetry.space_group_name_H-M   'P 1'
#
loop_
_entity.id
_entity.type
_entity.pdbx_description
1 polymer ?
#
loop_
_entity_poly.entity_id
_entity_poly.type
_entity_poly.pdbx_seq_one_letter_code
_entity_poly.pdbx_strand_id
1 'polypeptide(L)'
;MFKVEYKDGAIKRFKARIVACGYSQIEGLDWTENYASTLSADSLRCFCFDANQSGYELQEADVVKAFTHASLEEEIYMAPPEGYAPKDGKVCFLLKGVEGLKQGANGFMKLNAKVIEGEGFSRSMLDPTVFIRTKDGIVLKVACYVDNLLCAYPRGERGRAQCAEFFKAYGKKINLEIRGPPSEFMGVQIEYNASKGKLFLHQKKYIEKAFHRFCDKSTKLFTTPVQTSGCDAFSKLRPAETDQERMEMSNKPYLSLMGSIIWPTAMTRPDCAYYASYLCQFMSDPTIDAWNAAIALLSYLYNTRLLYERRDEVELSLYSDSSYGEPKPMYGSVVFANGTPISWMSKKQKIVPQSSCEAETAALCAGCKVLVFIYNLLKELGATVKLPMQTHTDNDATRLSTINPGTTARTRHYELWMRYCRELYLKLMIGINWVPTKEQIADLFTKPLDKTTFLYLRTLLMSSGQTAL
;
A
#
# COMPACT_ATOMS: atom_id res chain seq x y z
N MET A 1 -26.01 0.13 -13.73
CA MET A 1 -24.80 0.86 -14.24
C MET A 1 -24.44 0.30 -15.59
N PHE A 2 -24.25 1.17 -16.62
CA PHE A 2 -23.86 0.77 -17.96
C PHE A 2 -22.47 1.33 -18.29
N LYS A 3 -21.63 0.53 -18.96
CA LYS A 3 -20.29 0.92 -19.42
C LYS A 3 -20.03 0.32 -20.79
N VAL A 4 -19.40 1.10 -21.69
CA VAL A 4 -18.88 0.61 -22.97
C VAL A 4 -17.38 0.35 -22.80
N GLU A 5 -16.95 -0.86 -23.10
CA GLU A 5 -15.53 -1.22 -23.11
C GLU A 5 -15.01 -1.17 -24.54
N TYR A 6 -13.87 -0.49 -24.72
CA TYR A 6 -13.21 -0.34 -26.00
C TYR A 6 -11.91 -1.17 -26.04
N LYS A 7 -11.57 -1.70 -27.19
CA LYS A 7 -10.27 -2.31 -27.49
C LYS A 7 -9.82 -1.81 -28.86
N ASP A 8 -8.62 -1.29 -28.94
CA ASP A 8 -8.01 -0.78 -30.16
C ASP A 8 -8.89 0.25 -30.92
N GLY A 9 -9.59 1.12 -30.16
CA GLY A 9 -10.50 2.14 -30.69
C GLY A 9 -11.90 1.64 -31.10
N ALA A 10 -12.14 0.33 -31.10
CA ALA A 10 -13.44 -0.26 -31.41
C ALA A 10 -14.19 -0.69 -30.13
N ILE A 11 -15.54 -0.69 -30.18
CA ILE A 11 -16.36 -1.19 -29.09
C ILE A 11 -16.10 -2.69 -28.92
N LYS A 12 -15.52 -3.11 -27.78
CA LYS A 12 -15.33 -4.51 -27.44
C LYS A 12 -16.61 -5.15 -26.95
N ARG A 13 -17.30 -4.48 -26.01
CA ARG A 13 -18.59 -4.95 -25.46
C ARG A 13 -19.32 -3.85 -24.69
N PHE A 14 -20.64 -4.04 -24.55
CA PHE A 14 -21.46 -3.31 -23.58
C PHE A 14 -21.51 -4.10 -22.28
N LYS A 15 -21.23 -3.43 -21.16
CA LYS A 15 -21.26 -4.03 -19.82
C LYS A 15 -22.37 -3.40 -19.01
N ALA A 16 -23.34 -4.22 -18.59
CA ALA A 16 -24.39 -3.83 -17.65
C ALA A 16 -24.16 -4.51 -16.31
N ARG A 17 -24.30 -3.77 -15.22
CA ARG A 17 -24.22 -4.29 -13.86
C ARG A 17 -25.47 -3.88 -13.08
N ILE A 18 -26.06 -4.85 -12.40
CA ILE A 18 -27.05 -4.60 -11.35
C ILE A 18 -26.24 -4.37 -10.06
N VAL A 19 -26.54 -3.25 -9.39
CA VAL A 19 -25.84 -2.86 -8.16
C VAL A 19 -26.88 -2.58 -7.10
N ALA A 20 -26.80 -3.25 -5.95
CA ALA A 20 -27.65 -2.98 -4.82
C ALA A 20 -27.28 -1.63 -4.16
N CYS A 21 -28.28 -0.94 -3.63
CA CYS A 21 -28.09 0.29 -2.85
C CYS A 21 -27.69 -0.03 -1.40
N GLY A 22 -26.52 -0.62 -1.20
CA GLY A 22 -26.04 -1.07 0.12
C GLY A 22 -26.00 0.02 1.20
N TYR A 23 -25.99 1.30 0.81
CA TYR A 23 -26.10 2.42 1.76
C TYR A 23 -27.47 2.45 2.49
N SER A 24 -28.51 1.83 1.94
CA SER A 24 -29.83 1.73 2.58
C SER A 24 -29.97 0.51 3.49
N GLN A 25 -28.99 -0.40 3.51
CA GLN A 25 -29.03 -1.58 4.38
C GLN A 25 -28.87 -1.19 5.86
N ILE A 26 -29.65 -1.84 6.72
CA ILE A 26 -29.69 -1.63 8.18
C ILE A 26 -28.83 -2.70 8.86
N GLU A 27 -27.91 -2.27 9.72
CA GLU A 27 -27.06 -3.15 10.52
C GLU A 27 -27.91 -3.94 11.52
N GLY A 28 -27.59 -5.23 11.67
CA GLY A 28 -28.34 -6.15 12.53
C GLY A 28 -29.63 -6.71 11.93
N LEU A 29 -30.10 -6.17 10.79
CA LEU A 29 -31.24 -6.67 10.03
C LEU A 29 -30.83 -7.23 8.66
N ASP A 30 -30.17 -6.39 7.86
CA ASP A 30 -29.78 -6.73 6.49
C ASP A 30 -28.34 -7.26 6.39
N TRP A 31 -27.53 -7.01 7.40
CA TRP A 31 -26.15 -7.49 7.49
C TRP A 31 -25.63 -7.43 8.93
N THR A 32 -24.73 -8.34 9.28
CA THR A 32 -24.09 -8.42 10.60
C THR A 32 -22.59 -8.19 10.50
N GLU A 33 -21.95 -8.65 9.43
CA GLU A 33 -20.51 -8.55 9.21
C GLU A 33 -20.21 -8.09 7.79
N ASN A 34 -19.48 -6.97 7.67
CA ASN A 34 -19.11 -6.37 6.39
C ASN A 34 -17.61 -6.29 6.14
N TYR A 35 -16.78 -6.55 7.16
CA TYR A 35 -15.33 -6.45 7.03
C TYR A 35 -14.77 -7.54 6.12
N ALA A 36 -14.07 -7.12 5.08
CA ALA A 36 -13.31 -8.00 4.19
C ALA A 36 -11.85 -7.56 4.16
N SER A 37 -10.94 -8.46 4.53
CA SER A 37 -9.51 -8.20 4.39
C SER A 37 -9.15 -8.03 2.93
N THR A 38 -8.34 -7.02 2.64
CA THR A 38 -7.76 -6.78 1.31
C THR A 38 -6.25 -6.80 1.41
N LEU A 39 -5.58 -7.28 0.39
CA LEU A 39 -4.11 -7.31 0.32
C LEU A 39 -3.55 -5.90 0.57
N SER A 40 -2.65 -5.78 1.54
CA SER A 40 -2.02 -4.50 1.82
C SER A 40 -0.95 -4.15 0.78
N ALA A 41 -0.61 -2.85 0.68
CA ALA A 41 0.48 -2.40 -0.19
C ALA A 41 1.82 -3.05 0.19
N ASP A 42 2.08 -3.18 1.49
CA ASP A 42 3.29 -3.81 2.01
C ASP A 42 3.32 -5.31 1.67
N SER A 43 2.19 -6.01 1.83
CA SER A 43 2.07 -7.43 1.49
C SER A 43 2.24 -7.67 -0.01
N LEU A 44 1.69 -6.80 -0.88
CA LEU A 44 1.92 -6.89 -2.33
C LEU A 44 3.41 -6.74 -2.66
N ARG A 45 4.08 -5.72 -2.08
CA ARG A 45 5.51 -5.50 -2.33
C ARG A 45 6.36 -6.67 -1.81
N CYS A 46 6.06 -7.19 -0.61
CA CYS A 46 6.71 -8.38 -0.06
C CYS A 46 6.50 -9.61 -0.95
N PHE A 47 5.29 -9.83 -1.43
CA PHE A 47 4.97 -10.95 -2.32
C PHE A 47 5.73 -10.87 -3.64
N CYS A 48 5.73 -9.69 -4.28
CA CYS A 48 6.46 -9.45 -5.52
C CYS A 48 7.99 -9.52 -5.31
N PHE A 49 8.50 -8.97 -4.23
CA PHE A 49 9.91 -9.04 -3.86
C PHE A 49 10.35 -10.48 -3.65
N ASP A 50 9.60 -11.25 -2.86
CA ASP A 50 9.89 -12.66 -2.60
C ASP A 50 9.84 -13.52 -3.87
N ALA A 51 8.85 -13.29 -4.73
CA ALA A 51 8.77 -13.97 -6.03
C ALA A 51 10.00 -13.68 -6.90
N ASN A 52 10.47 -12.43 -6.94
CA ASN A 52 11.69 -12.06 -7.64
C ASN A 52 12.93 -12.68 -7.00
N GLN A 53 13.03 -12.65 -5.67
CA GLN A 53 14.15 -13.19 -4.91
C GLN A 53 14.26 -14.71 -5.08
N SER A 54 13.14 -15.43 -5.06
CA SER A 54 13.05 -16.88 -5.28
C SER A 54 13.17 -17.30 -6.75
N GLY A 55 13.19 -16.34 -7.69
CA GLY A 55 13.23 -16.64 -9.14
C GLY A 55 11.96 -17.25 -9.68
N TYR A 56 10.82 -17.00 -9.04
CA TYR A 56 9.52 -17.52 -9.41
C TYR A 56 8.94 -16.78 -10.64
N GLU A 57 8.06 -17.46 -11.35
CA GLU A 57 7.19 -16.83 -12.35
C GLU A 57 5.89 -16.38 -11.69
N LEU A 58 5.26 -15.37 -12.28
CA LEU A 58 3.98 -14.82 -11.81
C LEU A 58 2.89 -15.07 -12.84
N GLN A 59 1.70 -15.44 -12.37
CA GLN A 59 0.51 -15.61 -13.20
C GLN A 59 -0.71 -14.98 -12.53
N GLU A 60 -1.45 -14.18 -13.29
CA GLU A 60 -2.67 -13.53 -12.85
C GLU A 60 -3.91 -14.28 -13.34
N ALA A 61 -4.94 -14.30 -12.50
CA ALA A 61 -6.28 -14.70 -12.87
C ALA A 61 -7.32 -13.78 -12.23
N ASP A 62 -8.47 -13.63 -12.88
CA ASP A 62 -9.58 -12.77 -12.46
C ASP A 62 -10.85 -13.62 -12.27
N VAL A 63 -11.51 -13.46 -11.13
CA VAL A 63 -12.75 -14.17 -10.83
C VAL A 63 -13.93 -13.49 -11.51
N VAL A 64 -14.58 -14.20 -12.38
CA VAL A 64 -15.73 -13.69 -13.13
C VAL A 64 -16.93 -13.53 -12.20
N LYS A 65 -17.46 -12.31 -12.03
CA LYS A 65 -18.62 -11.98 -11.19
C LYS A 65 -18.45 -12.47 -9.74
N ALA A 66 -17.36 -12.15 -9.09
CA ALA A 66 -16.94 -12.66 -7.79
C ALA A 66 -18.06 -12.73 -6.74
N PHE A 67 -18.79 -11.63 -6.51
CA PHE A 67 -19.81 -11.56 -5.47
C PHE A 67 -20.98 -12.52 -5.69
N THR A 68 -21.30 -12.86 -6.95
CA THR A 68 -22.41 -13.76 -7.28
C THR A 68 -22.13 -15.24 -7.00
N HIS A 69 -20.89 -15.58 -6.62
CA HIS A 69 -20.54 -16.94 -6.18
C HIS A 69 -20.89 -17.18 -4.71
N ALA A 70 -20.82 -16.15 -3.86
CA ALA A 70 -21.09 -16.27 -2.43
C ALA A 70 -22.59 -16.33 -2.17
N SER A 71 -23.02 -17.27 -1.31
CA SER A 71 -24.36 -17.29 -0.76
C SER A 71 -24.51 -16.20 0.30
N LEU A 72 -25.73 -15.70 0.45
CA LEU A 72 -26.08 -14.78 1.53
C LEU A 72 -26.53 -15.59 2.75
N GLU A 73 -26.13 -15.16 3.94
CA GLU A 73 -26.55 -15.74 5.22
C GLU A 73 -27.86 -15.12 5.69
N GLU A 74 -28.10 -13.86 5.31
CA GLU A 74 -29.31 -13.11 5.62
C GLU A 74 -30.32 -13.14 4.47
N GLU A 75 -31.60 -13.05 4.78
CA GLU A 75 -32.68 -12.86 3.80
C GLU A 75 -32.73 -11.42 3.31
N ILE A 76 -32.26 -11.18 2.09
CA ILE A 76 -32.19 -9.85 1.49
C ILE A 76 -33.24 -9.68 0.40
N TYR A 77 -34.02 -8.62 0.54
CA TYR A 77 -35.02 -8.21 -0.45
C TYR A 77 -34.57 -6.89 -1.10
N MET A 78 -34.58 -6.84 -2.42
CA MET A 78 -34.14 -5.70 -3.22
C MET A 78 -35.28 -5.22 -4.11
N ALA A 79 -35.45 -3.90 -4.21
CA ALA A 79 -36.36 -3.34 -5.22
C ALA A 79 -35.91 -3.75 -6.63
N PRO A 80 -36.81 -4.05 -7.54
CA PRO A 80 -36.47 -4.37 -8.92
C PRO A 80 -35.66 -3.23 -9.56
N PRO A 81 -34.69 -3.55 -10.45
CA PRO A 81 -33.97 -2.53 -11.16
C PRO A 81 -34.88 -1.70 -12.05
N GLU A 82 -34.51 -0.45 -12.28
CA GLU A 82 -35.24 0.46 -13.17
C GLU A 82 -35.47 -0.17 -14.56
N GLY A 83 -36.69 -0.07 -15.07
CA GLY A 83 -37.11 -0.70 -16.32
C GLY A 83 -37.58 -2.15 -16.19
N TYR A 84 -37.47 -2.75 -15.00
CA TYR A 84 -38.00 -4.07 -14.69
C TYR A 84 -38.92 -3.96 -13.46
N ALA A 85 -40.15 -3.47 -13.68
CA ALA A 85 -41.17 -3.45 -12.63
C ALA A 85 -42.11 -4.64 -12.80
N PRO A 86 -42.14 -5.62 -11.86
CA PRO A 86 -43.16 -6.66 -11.86
C PRO A 86 -44.54 -6.00 -11.64
N LYS A 87 -45.54 -6.44 -12.41
CA LYS A 87 -46.89 -5.85 -12.38
C LYS A 87 -47.60 -5.98 -11.03
N ASP A 88 -47.06 -6.79 -10.10
CA ASP A 88 -47.75 -7.22 -8.88
C ASP A 88 -47.11 -6.69 -7.60
N GLY A 89 -46.31 -5.63 -7.66
CA GLY A 89 -45.61 -5.06 -6.48
C GLY A 89 -44.58 -5.99 -5.83
N LYS A 90 -44.13 -7.04 -6.54
CA LYS A 90 -43.15 -8.00 -6.05
C LYS A 90 -41.75 -7.38 -5.97
N VAL A 91 -40.96 -7.85 -5.02
CA VAL A 91 -39.54 -7.49 -4.81
C VAL A 91 -38.63 -8.66 -5.21
N CYS A 92 -37.35 -8.38 -5.45
CA CYS A 92 -36.35 -9.41 -5.72
C CYS A 92 -35.84 -10.00 -4.41
N PHE A 93 -36.03 -11.30 -4.21
CA PHE A 93 -35.31 -12.04 -3.16
C PHE A 93 -33.94 -12.44 -3.67
N LEU A 94 -32.86 -12.02 -2.96
CA LEU A 94 -31.50 -12.28 -3.40
C LEU A 94 -31.04 -13.65 -2.91
N LEU A 95 -30.75 -14.55 -3.83
CA LEU A 95 -30.22 -15.89 -3.53
C LEU A 95 -28.69 -15.89 -3.34
N LYS A 96 -28.02 -14.88 -3.85
CA LYS A 96 -26.56 -14.72 -3.82
C LYS A 96 -26.16 -13.27 -3.71
N GLY A 97 -24.89 -13.03 -3.33
CA GLY A 97 -24.32 -11.71 -3.29
C GLY A 97 -24.39 -10.99 -4.64
N VAL A 98 -24.63 -9.68 -4.62
CA VAL A 98 -24.56 -8.78 -5.77
C VAL A 98 -23.65 -7.60 -5.45
N GLU A 99 -23.14 -6.95 -6.50
CA GLU A 99 -22.35 -5.72 -6.33
C GLU A 99 -23.15 -4.69 -5.52
N GLY A 100 -22.50 -3.99 -4.58
CA GLY A 100 -23.09 -2.94 -3.77
C GLY A 100 -23.64 -3.38 -2.41
N LEU A 101 -23.85 -4.67 -2.13
CA LEU A 101 -24.18 -5.14 -0.79
C LEU A 101 -23.00 -4.97 0.17
N LYS A 102 -23.28 -4.56 1.41
CA LYS A 102 -22.24 -4.36 2.44
C LYS A 102 -21.48 -5.63 2.78
N GLN A 103 -22.18 -6.77 2.94
CA GLN A 103 -21.58 -8.07 3.23
C GLN A 103 -21.03 -8.81 2.00
N GLY A 104 -21.24 -8.29 0.78
CA GLY A 104 -20.86 -8.98 -0.46
C GLY A 104 -19.35 -9.31 -0.55
N ALA A 105 -18.51 -8.36 -0.17
CA ALA A 105 -17.04 -8.56 -0.17
C ALA A 105 -16.61 -9.57 0.90
N ASN A 106 -17.19 -9.54 2.10
CA ASN A 106 -16.90 -10.48 3.19
C ASN A 106 -17.30 -11.91 2.81
N GLY A 107 -18.54 -12.09 2.30
CA GLY A 107 -19.03 -13.40 1.87
C GLY A 107 -18.17 -14.01 0.76
N PHE A 108 -17.77 -13.20 -0.24
CA PHE A 108 -16.88 -13.69 -1.29
C PHE A 108 -15.48 -14.01 -0.75
N MET A 109 -14.90 -13.18 0.13
CA MET A 109 -13.59 -13.44 0.75
C MET A 109 -13.59 -14.77 1.51
N LYS A 110 -14.63 -15.05 2.32
CA LYS A 110 -14.79 -16.32 3.05
C LYS A 110 -14.86 -17.52 2.09
N LEU A 111 -15.66 -17.41 1.03
CA LEU A 111 -15.78 -18.44 0.00
C LEU A 111 -14.46 -18.68 -0.73
N ASN A 112 -13.81 -17.60 -1.19
CA ASN A 112 -12.53 -17.65 -1.91
C ASN A 112 -11.46 -18.34 -1.06
N ALA A 113 -11.32 -17.96 0.21
CA ALA A 113 -10.39 -18.57 1.13
C ALA A 113 -10.67 -20.08 1.32
N LYS A 114 -11.93 -20.46 1.54
CA LYS A 114 -12.35 -21.87 1.67
C LYS A 114 -11.99 -22.69 0.42
N VAL A 115 -12.14 -22.10 -0.76
CA VAL A 115 -11.81 -22.80 -2.03
C VAL A 115 -10.30 -22.97 -2.17
N ILE A 116 -9.50 -21.95 -1.86
CA ILE A 116 -8.03 -22.02 -1.93
C ILE A 116 -7.48 -22.99 -0.88
N GLU A 117 -7.97 -22.93 0.36
CA GLU A 117 -7.57 -23.87 1.44
C GLU A 117 -7.95 -25.31 1.08
N GLY A 118 -9.10 -25.51 0.42
CA GLY A 118 -9.53 -26.81 -0.09
C GLY A 118 -8.63 -27.41 -1.17
N GLU A 119 -7.75 -26.61 -1.78
CA GLU A 119 -6.68 -27.05 -2.70
C GLU A 119 -5.34 -27.26 -1.99
N GLY A 120 -5.34 -27.35 -0.67
CA GLY A 120 -4.18 -27.65 0.17
C GLY A 120 -3.27 -26.46 0.50
N PHE A 121 -3.76 -25.23 0.32
CA PHE A 121 -3.04 -24.04 0.76
C PHE A 121 -3.30 -23.75 2.23
N SER A 122 -2.29 -23.26 2.91
CA SER A 122 -2.39 -22.67 4.24
C SER A 122 -2.42 -21.14 4.11
N ARG A 123 -3.32 -20.51 4.87
CA ARG A 123 -3.44 -19.04 4.93
C ARG A 123 -2.31 -18.47 5.79
N SER A 124 -1.71 -17.36 5.38
CA SER A 124 -0.75 -16.61 6.19
C SER A 124 -1.39 -16.12 7.49
N MET A 125 -0.63 -16.18 8.57
CA MET A 125 -1.05 -15.65 9.87
C MET A 125 -0.93 -14.12 9.94
N LEU A 126 -0.17 -13.52 9.03
CA LEU A 126 0.13 -12.08 9.02
C LEU A 126 -0.75 -11.30 8.06
N ASP A 127 -1.08 -11.89 6.92
CA ASP A 127 -2.00 -11.32 5.95
C ASP A 127 -2.97 -12.41 5.44
N PRO A 128 -4.24 -12.38 5.84
CA PRO A 128 -5.21 -13.43 5.52
C PRO A 128 -5.57 -13.52 4.03
N THR A 129 -5.01 -12.64 3.19
CA THR A 129 -5.18 -12.66 1.73
C THR A 129 -4.03 -13.35 1.01
N VAL A 130 -3.02 -13.82 1.76
CA VAL A 130 -1.86 -14.55 1.24
C VAL A 130 -1.95 -16.02 1.62
N PHE A 131 -1.70 -16.91 0.66
CA PHE A 131 -1.81 -18.36 0.83
C PHE A 131 -0.56 -19.04 0.28
N ILE A 132 -0.12 -20.12 0.93
CA ILE A 132 1.09 -20.86 0.59
C ILE A 132 0.77 -22.37 0.59
N ARG A 133 1.23 -23.08 -0.42
CA ARG A 133 1.11 -24.55 -0.52
C ARG A 133 2.44 -25.16 -0.90
N THR A 134 2.83 -26.19 -0.20
CA THR A 134 3.94 -27.08 -0.61
C THR A 134 3.38 -28.43 -1.01
N LYS A 135 3.56 -28.81 -2.28
CA LYS A 135 3.15 -30.11 -2.82
C LYS A 135 4.28 -30.67 -3.69
N ASP A 136 4.69 -31.91 -3.46
CA ASP A 136 5.75 -32.62 -4.19
C ASP A 136 7.07 -31.81 -4.30
N GLY A 137 7.43 -31.08 -3.23
CA GLY A 137 8.59 -30.20 -3.17
C GLY A 137 8.46 -28.90 -3.95
N ILE A 138 7.29 -28.61 -4.52
CA ILE A 138 6.96 -27.35 -5.22
C ILE A 138 6.17 -26.44 -4.29
N VAL A 139 6.65 -25.21 -4.10
CA VAL A 139 5.95 -24.20 -3.31
C VAL A 139 5.20 -23.27 -4.25
N LEU A 140 3.88 -23.20 -4.11
CA LEU A 140 3.04 -22.19 -4.72
C LEU A 140 2.63 -21.14 -3.69
N LYS A 141 2.58 -19.90 -4.09
CA LYS A 141 2.13 -18.78 -3.27
C LYS A 141 1.02 -18.03 -4.02
N VAL A 142 -0.05 -17.66 -3.33
CA VAL A 142 -1.19 -16.93 -3.93
C VAL A 142 -1.49 -15.71 -3.09
N ALA A 143 -1.58 -14.55 -3.72
CA ALA A 143 -2.07 -13.32 -3.12
C ALA A 143 -3.41 -12.94 -3.77
N CYS A 144 -4.40 -12.58 -2.94
CA CYS A 144 -5.75 -12.27 -3.37
C CYS A 144 -6.09 -10.81 -3.14
N TYR A 145 -6.60 -10.14 -4.15
CA TYR A 145 -7.14 -8.80 -4.03
C TYR A 145 -8.55 -8.75 -4.64
N VAL A 146 -9.57 -8.82 -3.77
CA VAL A 146 -10.98 -8.92 -4.14
C VAL A 146 -11.21 -10.08 -5.11
N ASP A 147 -11.38 -9.78 -6.40
CA ASP A 147 -11.62 -10.72 -7.51
C ASP A 147 -10.36 -11.13 -8.28
N ASN A 148 -9.20 -10.54 -7.95
CA ASN A 148 -7.93 -10.87 -8.62
C ASN A 148 -7.07 -11.81 -7.78
N LEU A 149 -6.48 -12.81 -8.45
CA LEU A 149 -5.53 -13.77 -7.89
C LEU A 149 -4.17 -13.60 -8.56
N LEU A 150 -3.12 -13.45 -7.77
CA LEU A 150 -1.73 -13.45 -8.23
C LEU A 150 -1.03 -14.69 -7.68
N CYS A 151 -0.65 -15.62 -8.57
CA CYS A 151 0.06 -16.85 -8.21
C CYS A 151 1.54 -16.71 -8.55
N ALA A 152 2.43 -17.01 -7.58
CA ALA A 152 3.86 -17.15 -7.77
C ALA A 152 4.24 -18.62 -7.68
N TYR A 153 5.08 -19.10 -8.63
CA TYR A 153 5.49 -20.50 -8.74
C TYR A 153 6.92 -20.63 -9.26
N PRO A 154 7.67 -21.71 -8.89
CA PRO A 154 9.02 -21.94 -9.37
C PRO A 154 9.08 -22.04 -10.89
N ARG A 155 10.13 -21.46 -11.49
CA ARG A 155 10.36 -21.57 -12.94
C ARG A 155 10.52 -23.04 -13.36
N GLY A 156 10.04 -23.33 -14.57
CA GLY A 156 10.16 -24.64 -15.21
C GLY A 156 8.83 -25.35 -15.32
N GLU A 157 8.87 -26.54 -15.93
CA GLU A 157 7.68 -27.30 -16.31
C GLU A 157 6.85 -27.74 -15.09
N ARG A 158 7.52 -28.24 -14.02
CA ARG A 158 6.85 -28.73 -12.81
C ARG A 158 6.09 -27.61 -12.07
N GLY A 159 6.69 -26.44 -11.92
CA GLY A 159 6.04 -25.29 -11.28
C GLY A 159 4.85 -24.81 -12.09
N ARG A 160 5.01 -24.69 -13.42
CA ARG A 160 3.95 -24.28 -14.35
C ARG A 160 2.78 -25.29 -14.35
N ALA A 161 3.08 -26.58 -14.35
CA ALA A 161 2.07 -27.63 -14.29
C ALA A 161 1.25 -27.58 -12.99
N GLN A 162 1.89 -27.40 -11.84
CA GLN A 162 1.19 -27.27 -10.56
C GLN A 162 0.38 -25.97 -10.44
N CYS A 163 0.84 -24.86 -11.02
CA CYS A 163 0.07 -23.63 -11.10
C CYS A 163 -1.19 -23.81 -11.98
N ALA A 164 -1.03 -24.47 -13.15
CA ALA A 164 -2.15 -24.78 -14.04
C ALA A 164 -3.16 -25.76 -13.39
N GLU A 165 -2.67 -26.79 -12.66
CA GLU A 165 -3.50 -27.70 -11.88
C GLU A 165 -4.34 -26.94 -10.84
N PHE A 166 -3.71 -26.04 -10.09
CA PHE A 166 -4.42 -25.21 -9.10
C PHE A 166 -5.52 -24.37 -9.75
N PHE A 167 -5.23 -23.61 -10.81
CA PHE A 167 -6.24 -22.80 -11.46
C PHE A 167 -7.35 -23.64 -12.10
N LYS A 168 -7.04 -24.81 -12.64
CA LYS A 168 -8.04 -25.75 -13.15
C LYS A 168 -8.95 -26.29 -12.05
N ALA A 169 -8.41 -26.64 -10.90
CA ALA A 169 -9.15 -27.14 -9.75
C ALA A 169 -10.03 -26.03 -9.14
N TYR A 170 -9.46 -24.83 -8.96
CA TYR A 170 -10.19 -23.64 -8.52
C TYR A 170 -11.36 -23.32 -9.49
N GLY A 171 -11.09 -23.32 -10.80
CA GLY A 171 -12.06 -22.99 -11.85
C GLY A 171 -13.27 -23.93 -11.92
N LYS A 172 -13.17 -25.14 -11.36
CA LYS A 172 -14.31 -26.05 -11.20
C LYS A 172 -15.32 -25.56 -10.13
N LYS A 173 -14.84 -24.74 -9.16
CA LYS A 173 -15.63 -24.27 -8.03
C LYS A 173 -16.09 -22.81 -8.21
N ILE A 174 -15.20 -21.96 -8.72
CA ILE A 174 -15.42 -20.53 -8.95
C ILE A 174 -14.91 -20.20 -10.35
N ASN A 175 -15.76 -19.61 -11.18
CA ASN A 175 -15.40 -19.26 -12.55
C ASN A 175 -14.32 -18.18 -12.58
N LEU A 176 -13.22 -18.43 -13.31
CA LEU A 176 -12.10 -17.51 -13.43
C LEU A 176 -11.59 -17.39 -14.87
N GLU A 177 -10.98 -16.25 -15.18
CA GLU A 177 -10.27 -15.96 -16.43
C GLU A 177 -8.78 -15.87 -16.15
N ILE A 178 -7.98 -16.79 -16.71
CA ILE A 178 -6.51 -16.79 -16.57
C ILE A 178 -5.96 -15.75 -17.55
N ARG A 179 -5.24 -14.73 -17.03
CA ARG A 179 -4.70 -13.61 -17.83
C ARG A 179 -3.25 -13.80 -18.24
N GLY A 180 -2.52 -14.75 -17.65
CA GLY A 180 -1.10 -14.96 -17.89
C GLY A 180 -0.20 -14.13 -16.95
N PRO A 181 1.05 -13.79 -17.38
CA PRO A 181 1.92 -12.92 -16.60
C PRO A 181 1.26 -11.58 -16.31
N PRO A 182 1.31 -11.07 -15.05
CA PRO A 182 0.68 -9.82 -14.71
C PRO A 182 1.37 -8.64 -15.37
N SER A 183 0.60 -7.75 -15.99
CA SER A 183 1.07 -6.43 -16.42
C SER A 183 0.66 -5.34 -15.42
N GLU A 184 -0.40 -5.58 -14.66
CA GLU A 184 -0.93 -4.69 -13.64
C GLU A 184 -1.66 -5.52 -12.57
N PHE A 185 -1.45 -5.21 -11.30
CA PHE A 185 -2.17 -5.80 -10.17
C PHE A 185 -2.42 -4.73 -9.12
N MET A 186 -3.63 -4.64 -8.58
CA MET A 186 -4.03 -3.57 -7.65
C MET A 186 -3.75 -2.15 -8.19
N GLY A 187 -3.86 -1.90 -9.51
CA GLY A 187 -3.53 -0.61 -10.10
C GLY A 187 -2.03 -0.25 -10.09
N VAL A 188 -1.17 -1.25 -9.80
CA VAL A 188 0.29 -1.15 -9.90
C VAL A 188 0.75 -1.92 -11.13
N GLN A 189 1.46 -1.26 -12.02
CA GLN A 189 2.07 -1.89 -13.18
C GLN A 189 3.29 -2.71 -12.75
N ILE A 190 3.38 -3.94 -13.25
CA ILE A 190 4.42 -4.90 -12.94
C ILE A 190 5.20 -5.22 -14.21
N GLU A 191 6.45 -4.77 -14.26
CA GLU A 191 7.40 -5.16 -15.31
C GLU A 191 8.38 -6.16 -14.69
N TYR A 192 8.23 -7.44 -14.99
CA TYR A 192 8.99 -8.49 -14.35
C TYR A 192 9.77 -9.33 -15.33
N ASN A 193 11.07 -9.49 -15.06
CA ASN A 193 11.95 -10.40 -15.76
C ASN A 193 12.60 -11.39 -14.78
N ALA A 194 11.96 -12.54 -14.59
CA ALA A 194 12.40 -13.57 -13.66
C ALA A 194 13.81 -14.12 -13.99
N SER A 195 14.20 -14.17 -15.27
CA SER A 195 15.51 -14.66 -15.70
C SER A 195 16.64 -13.71 -15.32
N LYS A 196 16.39 -12.40 -15.42
CA LYS A 196 17.33 -11.34 -15.05
C LYS A 196 17.25 -10.95 -13.58
N GLY A 197 16.27 -11.46 -12.82
CA GLY A 197 16.04 -11.09 -11.42
C GLY A 197 15.70 -9.61 -11.24
N LYS A 198 14.97 -9.00 -12.19
CA LYS A 198 14.57 -7.60 -12.15
C LYS A 198 13.06 -7.47 -12.16
N LEU A 199 12.52 -6.75 -11.18
CA LEU A 199 11.11 -6.47 -11.03
C LEU A 199 10.91 -4.98 -10.79
N PHE A 200 10.12 -4.33 -11.65
CA PHE A 200 9.74 -2.93 -11.52
C PHE A 200 8.27 -2.83 -11.13
N LEU A 201 8.01 -2.00 -10.12
CA LEU A 201 6.66 -1.60 -9.72
C LEU A 201 6.48 -0.11 -9.96
N HIS A 202 5.44 0.28 -10.71
CA HIS A 202 5.14 1.68 -10.99
C HIS A 202 3.65 1.89 -11.28
N GLN A 203 3.23 3.16 -11.34
CA GLN A 203 1.83 3.53 -11.61
C GLN A 203 1.73 4.59 -12.71
N LYS A 204 2.59 4.51 -13.72
CA LYS A 204 2.68 5.51 -14.79
C LYS A 204 1.34 5.81 -15.42
N LYS A 205 0.59 4.79 -15.88
CA LYS A 205 -0.73 4.98 -16.51
C LYS A 205 -1.74 5.68 -15.59
N TYR A 206 -1.71 5.34 -14.30
CA TYR A 206 -2.59 5.97 -13.31
C TYR A 206 -2.22 7.44 -13.10
N ILE A 207 -0.94 7.74 -12.92
CA ILE A 207 -0.43 9.09 -12.70
C ILE A 207 -0.68 9.97 -13.93
N GLU A 208 -0.44 9.46 -15.14
CA GLU A 208 -0.75 10.15 -16.40
C GLU A 208 -2.23 10.52 -16.48
N LYS A 209 -3.13 9.58 -16.17
CA LYS A 209 -4.57 9.83 -16.16
C LYS A 209 -4.97 10.89 -15.11
N ALA A 210 -4.38 10.83 -13.91
CA ALA A 210 -4.60 11.82 -12.87
C ALA A 210 -4.07 13.19 -13.30
N PHE A 211 -2.87 13.24 -13.89
CA PHE A 211 -2.29 14.48 -14.41
C PHE A 211 -3.19 15.14 -15.45
N HIS A 212 -3.64 14.39 -16.46
CA HIS A 212 -4.55 14.93 -17.49
C HIS A 212 -5.93 15.35 -16.97
N ARG A 213 -6.33 14.87 -15.80
CA ARG A 213 -7.59 15.25 -15.16
C ARG A 213 -7.51 16.60 -14.44
N PHE A 214 -6.38 16.90 -13.80
CA PHE A 214 -6.21 18.05 -12.90
C PHE A 214 -5.24 19.11 -13.42
N CYS A 215 -4.41 18.77 -14.39
CA CYS A 215 -3.39 19.64 -14.98
C CYS A 215 -3.68 19.85 -16.47
N ASP A 216 -3.27 20.98 -16.98
CA ASP A 216 -3.32 21.31 -18.40
C ASP A 216 -1.94 21.21 -19.05
N LYS A 217 -1.86 21.48 -20.36
CA LYS A 217 -0.61 21.43 -21.13
C LYS A 217 0.41 22.49 -20.71
N SER A 218 -0.02 23.54 -20.01
CA SER A 218 0.84 24.61 -19.51
C SER A 218 1.44 24.28 -18.15
N THR A 219 0.94 23.23 -17.47
CA THR A 219 1.41 22.85 -16.13
C THR A 219 2.86 22.38 -16.19
N LYS A 220 3.73 23.11 -15.50
CA LYS A 220 5.15 22.81 -15.44
C LYS A 220 5.42 21.49 -14.70
N LEU A 221 6.28 20.66 -15.25
CA LEU A 221 6.79 19.48 -14.58
C LEU A 221 7.89 19.87 -13.58
N PHE A 222 7.75 19.40 -12.34
CA PHE A 222 8.70 19.69 -11.28
C PHE A 222 9.66 18.53 -11.03
N THR A 223 10.88 18.86 -10.61
CA THR A 223 11.92 17.87 -10.24
C THR A 223 11.92 17.53 -8.75
N THR A 224 11.17 18.30 -7.95
CA THR A 224 10.99 18.14 -6.49
C THR A 224 9.54 18.36 -6.13
N PRO A 225 9.02 17.74 -5.04
CA PRO A 225 7.64 17.91 -4.60
C PRO A 225 7.26 19.36 -4.26
N VAL A 226 8.24 20.14 -3.83
CA VAL A 226 8.12 21.58 -3.50
C VAL A 226 9.19 22.36 -4.25
N GLN A 227 8.86 23.55 -4.73
CA GLN A 227 9.81 24.42 -5.40
C GLN A 227 10.87 24.94 -4.43
N THR A 228 12.07 25.27 -4.93
CA THR A 228 13.27 25.62 -4.13
C THR A 228 13.06 26.80 -3.17
N SER A 229 12.18 27.75 -3.52
CA SER A 229 11.78 28.89 -2.66
C SER A 229 10.58 28.58 -1.75
N GLY A 230 10.08 27.35 -1.76
CA GLY A 230 8.78 27.00 -1.22
C GLY A 230 8.76 26.14 0.04
N CYS A 231 9.92 25.71 0.58
CA CYS A 231 9.90 24.92 1.83
C CYS A 231 9.27 25.70 2.98
N ASP A 232 9.62 26.96 3.14
CA ASP A 232 9.02 27.83 4.16
C ASP A 232 7.55 28.11 3.88
N ALA A 233 7.18 28.34 2.62
CA ALA A 233 5.80 28.55 2.22
C ALA A 233 4.96 27.27 2.42
N PHE A 234 5.54 26.10 2.09
CA PHE A 234 4.88 24.81 2.31
C PHE A 234 4.64 24.56 3.81
N SER A 235 5.61 24.85 4.66
CA SER A 235 5.49 24.71 6.11
C SER A 235 4.46 25.66 6.74
N LYS A 236 4.12 26.78 6.05
CA LYS A 236 3.15 27.78 6.48
C LYS A 236 1.74 27.55 5.92
N LEU A 237 1.51 26.46 5.17
CA LEU A 237 0.17 26.10 4.72
C LEU A 237 -0.75 25.91 5.93
N ARG A 238 -1.96 26.44 5.83
CA ARG A 238 -2.98 26.38 6.87
C ARG A 238 -4.36 26.07 6.27
N PRO A 239 -5.35 25.67 7.08
CA PRO A 239 -6.74 25.58 6.63
C PRO A 239 -7.28 26.98 6.25
N ALA A 240 -8.34 27.00 5.45
CA ALA A 240 -9.06 28.22 5.15
C ALA A 240 -9.75 28.79 6.42
N GLU A 241 -9.53 30.06 6.72
CA GLU A 241 -10.06 30.73 7.89
C GLU A 241 -11.25 31.66 7.55
N THR A 242 -11.29 32.15 6.30
CA THR A 242 -12.31 33.08 5.83
C THR A 242 -13.25 32.44 4.82
N ASP A 243 -14.48 32.98 4.71
CA ASP A 243 -15.46 32.53 3.72
C ASP A 243 -15.00 32.84 2.29
N GLN A 244 -14.22 33.92 2.11
CA GLN A 244 -13.63 34.23 0.82
C GLN A 244 -12.67 33.13 0.36
N GLU A 245 -11.76 32.65 1.22
CA GLU A 245 -10.85 31.54 0.91
C GLU A 245 -11.62 30.27 0.57
N ARG A 246 -12.72 29.96 1.27
CA ARG A 246 -13.59 28.82 0.96
C ARG A 246 -14.30 29.01 -0.39
N MET A 247 -14.74 30.20 -0.72
CA MET A 247 -15.37 30.52 -2.01
C MET A 247 -14.37 30.35 -3.18
N GLU A 248 -13.12 30.75 -3.03
CA GLU A 248 -12.06 30.53 -4.04
C GLU A 248 -11.82 29.06 -4.35
N MET A 249 -12.09 28.20 -3.37
CA MET A 249 -11.95 26.74 -3.50
C MET A 249 -13.21 26.01 -3.98
N SER A 250 -14.38 26.69 -4.04
CA SER A 250 -15.68 26.07 -4.33
C SER A 250 -15.73 25.22 -5.61
N ASN A 251 -14.98 25.62 -6.65
CA ASN A 251 -14.91 24.93 -7.94
C ASN A 251 -13.68 24.02 -8.09
N LYS A 252 -12.90 23.82 -7.03
CA LYS A 252 -11.68 23.02 -7.07
C LYS A 252 -11.88 21.69 -6.32
N PRO A 253 -11.84 20.53 -7.00
CA PRO A 253 -12.10 19.24 -6.38
C PRO A 253 -10.88 18.73 -5.60
N TYR A 254 -10.51 19.39 -4.51
CA TYR A 254 -9.32 19.08 -3.72
C TYR A 254 -9.29 17.65 -3.19
N LEU A 255 -10.42 17.16 -2.66
CA LEU A 255 -10.56 15.77 -2.19
C LEU A 255 -10.25 14.76 -3.29
N SER A 256 -10.75 15.00 -4.52
CA SER A 256 -10.46 14.13 -5.67
C SER A 256 -9.00 14.19 -6.09
N LEU A 257 -8.38 15.37 -6.03
CA LEU A 257 -6.96 15.56 -6.32
C LEU A 257 -6.10 14.80 -5.30
N MET A 258 -6.35 15.01 -4.00
CA MET A 258 -5.61 14.31 -2.94
C MET A 258 -5.80 12.78 -3.00
N GLY A 259 -7.02 12.30 -3.25
CA GLY A 259 -7.28 10.87 -3.46
C GLY A 259 -6.46 10.29 -4.63
N SER A 260 -6.22 11.09 -5.67
CA SER A 260 -5.38 10.68 -6.81
C SER A 260 -3.87 10.70 -6.50
N ILE A 261 -3.43 11.50 -5.53
CA ILE A 261 -2.03 11.60 -5.09
C ILE A 261 -1.69 10.53 -4.04
N ILE A 262 -2.59 10.30 -3.08
CA ILE A 262 -2.38 9.36 -1.96
C ILE A 262 -2.09 7.94 -2.49
N TRP A 263 -2.81 7.51 -3.50
CA TRP A 263 -2.68 6.14 -4.02
C TRP A 263 -1.28 5.81 -4.54
N PRO A 264 -0.68 6.56 -5.50
CA PRO A 264 0.68 6.29 -5.92
C PRO A 264 1.71 6.49 -4.80
N THR A 265 1.48 7.43 -3.90
CA THR A 265 2.36 7.66 -2.74
C THR A 265 2.40 6.46 -1.81
N ALA A 266 1.28 5.79 -1.58
CA ALA A 266 1.22 4.58 -0.76
C ALA A 266 1.79 3.34 -1.45
N MET A 267 1.68 3.26 -2.79
CA MET A 267 2.01 2.05 -3.52
C MET A 267 3.44 2.02 -4.08
N THR A 268 3.92 3.13 -4.68
CA THR A 268 5.16 3.12 -5.47
C THR A 268 6.03 4.37 -5.32
N ARG A 269 5.57 5.42 -4.59
CA ARG A 269 6.24 6.72 -4.50
C ARG A 269 6.52 7.13 -3.04
N PRO A 270 7.46 6.45 -2.36
CA PRO A 270 7.85 6.78 -0.98
C PRO A 270 8.35 8.22 -0.83
N ASP A 271 9.04 8.75 -1.82
CA ASP A 271 9.60 10.10 -1.86
C ASP A 271 8.54 11.23 -1.78
N CYS A 272 7.26 10.91 -1.94
CA CYS A 272 6.13 11.83 -1.82
C CYS A 272 5.36 11.70 -0.49
N ALA A 273 5.72 10.74 0.37
CA ALA A 273 4.89 10.36 1.51
C ALA A 273 4.65 11.51 2.52
N TYR A 274 5.68 12.26 2.85
CA TYR A 274 5.54 13.43 3.74
C TYR A 274 4.60 14.48 3.15
N TYR A 275 4.87 14.87 1.91
CA TYR A 275 4.11 15.93 1.24
C TYR A 275 2.64 15.60 1.09
N ALA A 276 2.34 14.35 0.69
CA ALA A 276 0.96 13.88 0.61
C ALA A 276 0.29 13.84 1.99
N SER A 277 0.97 13.29 3.01
CA SER A 277 0.47 13.23 4.39
C SER A 277 0.20 14.62 4.96
N TYR A 278 1.09 15.59 4.70
CA TYR A 278 0.93 16.98 5.15
C TYR A 278 -0.26 17.66 4.48
N LEU A 279 -0.40 17.54 3.16
CA LEU A 279 -1.51 18.11 2.39
C LEU A 279 -2.87 17.49 2.75
N CYS A 280 -2.92 16.26 3.20
CA CYS A 280 -4.15 15.62 3.68
C CYS A 280 -4.75 16.32 4.90
N GLN A 281 -3.97 17.07 5.66
CA GLN A 281 -4.48 17.82 6.83
C GLN A 281 -5.45 18.93 6.45
N PHE A 282 -5.46 19.36 5.19
CA PHE A 282 -6.29 20.46 4.67
C PHE A 282 -7.52 19.97 3.89
N MET A 283 -7.85 18.65 3.94
CA MET A 283 -8.91 18.09 3.09
C MET A 283 -10.31 18.62 3.40
N SER A 284 -10.59 19.04 4.64
CA SER A 284 -11.87 19.65 5.04
C SER A 284 -11.98 21.11 4.61
N ASP A 285 -10.91 21.89 4.76
CA ASP A 285 -10.89 23.34 4.51
C ASP A 285 -9.61 23.75 3.75
N PRO A 286 -9.47 23.38 2.47
CA PRO A 286 -8.29 23.69 1.69
C PRO A 286 -8.24 25.18 1.29
N THR A 287 -7.02 25.71 1.16
CA THR A 287 -6.75 27.02 0.54
C THR A 287 -6.24 26.87 -0.89
N ILE A 288 -6.20 27.97 -1.64
CA ILE A 288 -5.63 28.00 -2.99
C ILE A 288 -4.15 27.61 -2.98
N ASP A 289 -3.42 27.94 -1.92
CA ASP A 289 -2.01 27.56 -1.77
C ASP A 289 -1.85 26.06 -1.56
N ALA A 290 -2.74 25.43 -0.77
CA ALA A 290 -2.78 23.98 -0.61
C ALA A 290 -3.12 23.27 -1.95
N TRP A 291 -4.06 23.84 -2.73
CA TRP A 291 -4.36 23.36 -4.08
C TRP A 291 -3.14 23.43 -5.00
N ASN A 292 -2.47 24.55 -5.06
CA ASN A 292 -1.28 24.75 -5.89
C ASN A 292 -0.14 23.82 -5.49
N ALA A 293 0.06 23.61 -4.19
CA ALA A 293 1.04 22.64 -3.68
C ALA A 293 0.68 21.20 -4.07
N ALA A 294 -0.60 20.82 -4.04
CA ALA A 294 -1.05 19.49 -4.47
C ALA A 294 -0.89 19.29 -5.99
N ILE A 295 -1.14 20.31 -6.82
CA ILE A 295 -0.87 20.28 -8.26
C ILE A 295 0.65 20.12 -8.53
N ALA A 296 1.50 20.84 -7.79
CA ALA A 296 2.95 20.71 -7.91
C ALA A 296 3.41 19.27 -7.56
N LEU A 297 2.85 18.70 -6.48
CA LEU A 297 3.13 17.32 -6.09
C LEU A 297 2.67 16.31 -7.13
N LEU A 298 1.48 16.47 -7.71
CA LEU A 298 1.00 15.62 -8.81
C LEU A 298 1.91 15.71 -10.05
N SER A 299 2.36 16.91 -10.37
CA SER A 299 3.30 17.14 -11.46
C SER A 299 4.66 16.47 -11.24
N TYR A 300 5.15 16.48 -10.00
CA TYR A 300 6.37 15.78 -9.63
C TYR A 300 6.24 14.25 -9.70
N LEU A 301 5.06 13.69 -9.41
CA LEU A 301 4.82 12.23 -9.42
C LEU A 301 5.07 11.56 -10.79
N TYR A 302 5.10 12.32 -11.88
CA TYR A 302 5.08 11.83 -13.26
C TYR A 302 6.22 10.86 -13.65
N ASN A 303 7.38 10.83 -12.96
CA ASN A 303 8.63 10.24 -13.50
C ASN A 303 9.44 9.30 -12.61
N THR A 304 8.84 8.33 -11.89
CA THR A 304 9.68 7.40 -11.10
C THR A 304 9.06 6.01 -10.90
N ARG A 305 9.92 4.99 -10.63
CA ARG A 305 9.52 3.61 -10.38
C ARG A 305 10.36 2.95 -9.28
N LEU A 306 9.84 1.90 -8.62
CA LEU A 306 10.59 1.03 -7.72
C LEU A 306 11.21 -0.11 -8.52
N LEU A 307 12.48 -0.41 -8.29
CA LEU A 307 13.19 -1.55 -8.86
C LEU A 307 13.65 -2.48 -7.74
N TYR A 308 13.24 -3.73 -7.81
CA TYR A 308 13.76 -4.81 -6.98
C TYR A 308 14.69 -5.69 -7.80
N GLU A 309 15.93 -5.82 -7.33
CA GLU A 309 16.93 -6.70 -7.92
C GLU A 309 17.15 -7.91 -7.01
N ARG A 310 17.29 -9.09 -7.63
CA ARG A 310 17.61 -10.33 -6.90
C ARG A 310 19.04 -10.26 -6.39
N ARG A 311 19.24 -10.71 -5.15
CA ARG A 311 20.53 -10.90 -4.50
C ARG A 311 20.62 -12.28 -3.87
N ASP A 312 21.82 -12.72 -3.50
CA ASP A 312 22.02 -14.03 -2.89
C ASP A 312 21.37 -14.14 -1.51
N GLU A 313 21.37 -13.04 -0.74
CA GLU A 313 20.75 -12.98 0.58
C GLU A 313 19.71 -11.86 0.64
N VAL A 314 18.73 -12.01 1.54
CA VAL A 314 17.76 -10.95 1.84
C VAL A 314 18.25 -10.15 3.04
N GLU A 315 18.58 -8.89 2.82
CA GLU A 315 18.92 -7.93 3.85
C GLU A 315 17.77 -6.95 4.07
N LEU A 316 17.34 -6.81 5.33
CA LEU A 316 16.36 -5.80 5.73
C LEU A 316 17.06 -4.71 6.53
N SER A 317 16.69 -3.46 6.25
CA SER A 317 17.14 -2.32 7.05
C SER A 317 16.00 -1.32 7.25
N LEU A 318 16.07 -0.57 8.36
CA LEU A 318 15.10 0.44 8.77
C LEU A 318 15.82 1.78 8.99
N TYR A 319 15.26 2.85 8.46
CA TYR A 319 15.57 4.22 8.88
C TYR A 319 14.32 4.81 9.54
N SER A 320 14.49 5.48 10.67
CA SER A 320 13.43 6.15 11.40
C SER A 320 13.85 7.51 11.90
N ASP A 321 12.95 8.48 11.84
CA ASP A 321 13.16 9.85 12.26
C ASP A 321 11.85 10.44 12.81
N SER A 322 11.96 11.48 13.61
CA SER A 322 10.84 12.29 14.07
C SER A 322 11.16 13.77 14.05
N SER A 323 10.38 14.56 13.30
CA SER A 323 10.46 16.01 13.45
C SER A 323 9.87 16.41 14.80
N TYR A 324 10.60 17.24 15.56
CA TYR A 324 10.09 17.82 16.79
C TYR A 324 9.53 19.21 16.49
N GLY A 325 8.16 19.35 16.47
CA GLY A 325 7.51 20.60 16.10
C GLY A 325 6.05 20.65 16.56
N GLU A 326 5.51 21.87 16.65
CA GLU A 326 4.12 22.11 17.03
C GLU A 326 3.14 21.96 15.85
N PRO A 327 1.87 21.58 16.12
CA PRO A 327 1.32 21.16 17.42
C PRO A 327 1.61 19.70 17.77
N LYS A 328 2.07 18.87 16.84
CA LYS A 328 2.46 17.47 17.01
C LYS A 328 3.52 17.10 16.00
N PRO A 329 4.58 16.40 16.40
CA PRO A 329 5.61 15.97 15.48
C PRO A 329 5.10 14.99 14.45
N MET A 330 5.76 14.98 13.30
CA MET A 330 5.67 13.90 12.32
C MET A 330 6.69 12.83 12.68
N TYR A 331 6.33 11.56 12.57
CA TYR A 331 7.29 10.48 12.54
C TYR A 331 7.28 9.79 11.19
N GLY A 332 8.46 9.43 10.76
CA GLY A 332 8.72 8.78 9.48
C GLY A 332 9.56 7.55 9.63
N SER A 333 9.31 6.57 8.80
CA SER A 333 10.16 5.40 8.69
C SER A 333 10.11 4.80 7.29
N VAL A 334 11.19 4.14 6.92
CA VAL A 334 11.28 3.34 5.70
C VAL A 334 12.02 2.04 5.99
N VAL A 335 11.42 0.93 5.57
CA VAL A 335 12.04 -0.40 5.55
C VAL A 335 12.51 -0.69 4.14
N PHE A 336 13.77 -1.09 4.03
CA PHE A 336 14.38 -1.53 2.78
C PHE A 336 14.49 -3.05 2.76
N ALA A 337 14.30 -3.63 1.58
CA ALA A 337 14.68 -4.99 1.27
C ALA A 337 15.72 -4.95 0.13
N ASN A 338 16.93 -5.40 0.40
CA ASN A 338 18.06 -5.35 -0.53
C ASN A 338 18.33 -3.94 -1.10
N GLY A 339 18.14 -2.89 -0.27
CA GLY A 339 18.37 -1.50 -0.65
C GLY A 339 17.22 -0.85 -1.43
N THR A 340 16.08 -1.54 -1.62
CA THR A 340 14.87 -0.96 -2.22
C THR A 340 13.77 -0.80 -1.17
N PRO A 341 13.06 0.34 -1.12
CA PRO A 341 11.95 0.53 -0.18
C PRO A 341 10.87 -0.53 -0.35
N ILE A 342 10.52 -1.22 0.72
CA ILE A 342 9.45 -2.24 0.72
C ILE A 342 8.26 -1.80 1.57
N SER A 343 8.48 -0.97 2.59
CA SER A 343 7.44 -0.33 3.39
C SER A 343 7.90 1.05 3.84
N TRP A 344 6.98 2.00 3.95
CA TRP A 344 7.27 3.35 4.42
C TRP A 344 6.06 4.00 5.08
N MET A 345 6.34 4.97 5.93
CA MET A 345 5.33 5.66 6.69
C MET A 345 5.73 7.12 6.94
N SER A 346 4.77 8.02 6.77
CA SER A 346 4.84 9.41 7.22
C SER A 346 3.52 9.75 7.90
N LYS A 347 3.54 9.91 9.22
CA LYS A 347 2.32 10.12 10.04
C LYS A 347 2.56 11.13 11.14
N LYS A 348 1.51 11.90 11.47
CA LYS A 348 1.48 12.76 12.65
C LYS A 348 1.42 11.91 13.92
N GLN A 349 2.24 12.22 14.92
CA GLN A 349 2.21 11.51 16.21
C GLN A 349 0.88 11.75 16.92
N LYS A 350 0.36 10.71 17.56
CA LYS A 350 -0.88 10.82 18.34
C LYS A 350 -0.69 11.51 19.69
N ILE A 351 0.53 11.48 20.22
CA ILE A 351 0.94 12.08 21.48
C ILE A 351 1.71 13.37 21.24
N VAL A 352 1.85 14.19 22.29
CA VAL A 352 2.75 15.33 22.34
C VAL A 352 3.97 14.87 23.16
N PRO A 353 5.13 14.61 22.53
CA PRO A 353 6.32 14.16 23.25
C PRO A 353 6.92 15.31 24.06
N GLN A 354 7.49 14.98 25.20
CA GLN A 354 8.13 15.93 26.12
C GLN A 354 9.60 16.22 25.74
N SER A 355 10.16 15.45 24.83
CA SER A 355 11.53 15.61 24.34
C SER A 355 11.71 15.05 22.91
N SER A 356 12.77 15.51 22.23
CA SER A 356 13.15 14.95 20.93
C SER A 356 13.46 13.45 21.04
N CYS A 357 14.15 13.02 22.11
CA CYS A 357 14.46 11.62 22.34
C CYS A 357 13.21 10.74 22.50
N GLU A 358 12.15 11.26 23.14
CA GLU A 358 10.87 10.54 23.20
C GLU A 358 10.22 10.41 21.82
N ALA A 359 10.18 11.50 21.06
CA ALA A 359 9.62 11.51 19.71
C ALA A 359 10.37 10.52 18.79
N GLU A 360 11.68 10.50 18.85
CA GLU A 360 12.55 9.58 18.10
C GLU A 360 12.37 8.12 18.55
N THR A 361 12.26 7.88 19.85
CA THR A 361 12.01 6.53 20.38
C THR A 361 10.66 5.99 19.91
N ALA A 362 9.63 6.85 19.85
CA ALA A 362 8.33 6.48 19.29
C ALA A 362 8.42 6.12 17.81
N ALA A 363 9.17 6.89 17.03
CA ALA A 363 9.42 6.63 15.60
C ALA A 363 10.16 5.30 15.40
N LEU A 364 11.24 5.06 16.15
CA LEU A 364 12.01 3.82 16.10
C LEU A 364 11.13 2.61 16.45
N CYS A 365 10.35 2.70 17.54
CA CYS A 365 9.44 1.63 17.94
C CYS A 365 8.38 1.32 16.89
N ALA A 366 7.77 2.36 16.29
CA ALA A 366 6.80 2.19 15.21
C ALA A 366 7.43 1.55 13.96
N GLY A 367 8.63 1.99 13.58
CA GLY A 367 9.40 1.40 12.48
C GLY A 367 9.79 -0.05 12.74
N CYS A 368 10.25 -0.38 13.95
CA CYS A 368 10.59 -1.76 14.34
C CYS A 368 9.39 -2.72 14.25
N LYS A 369 8.17 -2.26 14.59
CA LYS A 369 6.97 -3.09 14.43
C LYS A 369 6.72 -3.44 12.96
N VAL A 370 6.89 -2.49 12.06
CA VAL A 370 6.76 -2.71 10.62
C VAL A 370 7.89 -3.62 10.12
N LEU A 371 9.13 -3.39 10.55
CA LEU A 371 10.27 -4.23 10.18
C LEU A 371 10.06 -5.69 10.57
N VAL A 372 9.56 -5.95 11.80
CA VAL A 372 9.25 -7.31 12.29
C VAL A 372 8.10 -7.94 11.51
N PHE A 373 7.08 -7.15 11.14
CA PHE A 373 5.99 -7.63 10.28
C PHE A 373 6.53 -8.07 8.91
N ILE A 374 7.34 -7.24 8.24
CA ILE A 374 7.96 -7.56 6.95
C ILE A 374 8.86 -8.80 7.04
N TYR A 375 9.71 -8.87 8.09
CA TYR A 375 10.55 -10.02 8.36
C TYR A 375 9.74 -11.32 8.46
N ASN A 376 8.70 -11.32 9.29
CA ASN A 376 7.88 -12.50 9.50
C ASN A 376 7.10 -12.90 8.24
N LEU A 377 6.57 -11.94 7.49
CA LEU A 377 5.86 -12.21 6.23
C LEU A 377 6.81 -12.81 5.19
N LEU A 378 8.01 -12.26 5.01
CA LEU A 378 9.01 -12.82 4.10
C LEU A 378 9.45 -14.21 4.54
N LYS A 379 9.57 -14.46 5.85
CA LYS A 379 9.87 -15.78 6.40
C LYS A 379 8.76 -16.79 6.13
N GLU A 380 7.48 -16.42 6.31
CA GLU A 380 6.35 -17.26 5.92
C GLU A 380 6.36 -17.57 4.41
N LEU A 381 6.70 -16.59 3.58
CA LEU A 381 6.88 -16.77 2.13
C LEU A 381 8.09 -17.66 1.78
N GLY A 382 8.96 -17.98 2.73
CA GLY A 382 10.10 -18.87 2.56
C GLY A 382 11.44 -18.18 2.30
N ALA A 383 11.51 -16.86 2.43
CA ALA A 383 12.77 -16.13 2.31
C ALA A 383 13.65 -16.33 3.56
N THR A 384 14.95 -16.47 3.35
CA THR A 384 15.96 -16.45 4.42
C THR A 384 16.47 -15.02 4.56
N VAL A 385 16.14 -14.37 5.68
CA VAL A 385 16.54 -13.00 5.98
C VAL A 385 17.75 -13.01 6.90
N LYS A 386 18.77 -12.24 6.55
CA LYS A 386 19.98 -12.06 7.36
C LYS A 386 19.68 -11.31 8.67
N LEU A 387 20.17 -11.85 9.75
CA LEU A 387 20.09 -11.25 11.10
C LEU A 387 21.48 -10.83 11.60
N PRO A 388 21.58 -9.80 12.45
CA PRO A 388 20.49 -8.87 12.82
C PRO A 388 20.13 -7.90 11.68
N MET A 389 18.85 -7.56 11.56
CA MET A 389 18.37 -6.51 10.65
C MET A 389 18.89 -5.15 11.13
N GLN A 390 19.37 -4.30 10.25
CA GLN A 390 20.00 -3.04 10.64
C GLN A 390 18.96 -1.93 10.80
N THR A 391 18.93 -1.26 11.94
CA THR A 391 18.10 -0.06 12.16
C THR A 391 18.97 1.16 12.34
N HIS A 392 18.51 2.30 11.82
CA HIS A 392 19.28 3.55 11.75
C HIS A 392 18.49 4.71 12.33
N THR A 393 19.13 5.49 13.20
CA THR A 393 18.63 6.75 13.76
C THR A 393 19.78 7.75 13.85
N ASP A 394 19.52 9.04 13.69
CA ASP A 394 20.54 10.09 13.89
C ASP A 394 20.53 10.65 15.32
N ASN A 395 19.64 10.15 16.19
CA ASN A 395 19.57 10.50 17.60
C ASN A 395 20.35 9.50 18.46
N ASP A 396 21.57 9.85 18.83
CA ASP A 396 22.42 8.96 19.65
C ASP A 396 21.86 8.72 21.07
N ALA A 397 21.12 9.68 21.63
CA ALA A 397 20.46 9.50 22.91
C ALA A 397 19.36 8.41 22.84
N THR A 398 18.60 8.35 21.76
CA THR A 398 17.63 7.29 21.48
C THR A 398 18.33 5.93 21.35
N ARG A 399 19.42 5.85 20.60
CA ARG A 399 20.22 4.64 20.42
C ARG A 399 20.75 4.14 21.76
N LEU A 400 21.46 5.00 22.51
CA LEU A 400 22.08 4.64 23.78
C LEU A 400 21.06 4.26 24.87
N SER A 401 19.95 4.99 24.97
CA SER A 401 18.88 4.67 25.93
C SER A 401 18.17 3.34 25.61
N THR A 402 18.13 2.96 24.33
CA THR A 402 17.56 1.69 23.92
C THR A 402 18.49 0.52 24.21
N ILE A 403 19.80 0.66 23.96
CA ILE A 403 20.78 -0.42 24.15
C ILE A 403 21.10 -0.62 25.65
N ASN A 404 21.26 0.46 26.40
CA ASN A 404 21.66 0.41 27.79
C ASN A 404 20.52 -0.03 28.73
N PRO A 405 20.78 -0.89 29.73
CA PRO A 405 19.73 -1.49 30.58
C PRO A 405 19.08 -0.52 31.59
N GLY A 406 19.63 0.67 31.77
CA GLY A 406 19.14 1.64 32.76
C GLY A 406 17.92 2.41 32.29
N THR A 407 16.91 2.54 33.17
CA THR A 407 15.82 3.52 33.04
C THR A 407 16.09 4.67 33.99
N THR A 408 16.03 5.89 33.49
CA THR A 408 16.13 7.12 34.31
C THR A 408 14.74 7.67 34.60
N ALA A 409 14.62 8.54 35.59
CA ALA A 409 13.36 9.24 35.86
C ALA A 409 12.81 9.95 34.61
N ARG A 410 13.71 10.42 33.73
CA ARG A 410 13.37 11.15 32.49
C ARG A 410 12.82 10.24 31.38
N THR A 411 13.11 8.93 31.40
CA THR A 411 12.72 8.00 30.32
C THR A 411 11.55 7.08 30.71
N ARG A 412 11.09 7.17 31.97
CA ARG A 412 10.07 6.27 32.52
C ARG A 412 8.73 6.30 31.76
N HIS A 413 8.32 7.45 31.25
CA HIS A 413 7.02 7.63 30.58
C HIS A 413 6.94 7.01 29.17
N TYR A 414 8.10 6.75 28.51
CA TYR A 414 8.15 6.04 27.24
C TYR A 414 8.95 4.72 27.29
N GLU A 415 9.14 4.20 28.50
CA GLU A 415 9.89 2.97 28.77
C GLU A 415 9.43 1.77 27.97
N LEU A 416 8.12 1.60 27.74
CA LEU A 416 7.57 0.48 26.99
C LEU A 416 8.06 0.43 25.55
N TRP A 417 8.22 1.58 24.89
CA TRP A 417 8.75 1.64 23.52
C TRP A 417 10.22 1.27 23.49
N MET A 418 11.00 1.78 24.45
CA MET A 418 12.42 1.41 24.60
C MET A 418 12.57 -0.09 24.89
N ARG A 419 11.77 -0.63 25.80
CA ARG A 419 11.82 -2.06 26.16
C ARG A 419 11.53 -2.95 24.97
N TYR A 420 10.54 -2.60 24.15
CA TYR A 420 10.24 -3.35 22.93
C TYR A 420 11.44 -3.40 21.97
N CYS A 421 12.03 -2.25 21.66
CA CYS A 421 13.21 -2.18 20.79
C CYS A 421 14.42 -2.88 21.41
N ARG A 422 14.63 -2.72 22.72
CA ARG A 422 15.70 -3.41 23.47
C ARG A 422 15.55 -4.93 23.46
N GLU A 423 14.33 -5.44 23.60
CA GLU A 423 14.08 -6.87 23.52
C GLU A 423 14.46 -7.43 22.15
N LEU A 424 14.12 -6.74 21.06
CA LEU A 424 14.54 -7.12 19.72
C LEU A 424 16.08 -7.08 19.57
N TYR A 425 16.74 -6.07 20.14
CA TYR A 425 18.19 -5.94 20.12
C TYR A 425 18.86 -7.07 20.90
N LEU A 426 18.40 -7.38 22.12
CA LEU A 426 18.95 -8.46 22.96
C LEU A 426 18.73 -9.85 22.35
N LYS A 427 17.64 -10.04 21.59
CA LYS A 427 17.39 -11.26 20.81
C LYS A 427 18.18 -11.34 19.51
N LEU A 428 19.06 -10.39 19.24
CA LEU A 428 19.81 -10.28 17.98
C LEU A 428 18.92 -10.25 16.72
N MET A 429 17.69 -9.77 16.87
CA MET A 429 16.78 -9.54 15.75
C MET A 429 17.13 -8.27 15.00
N ILE A 430 17.53 -7.22 15.74
CA ILE A 430 17.93 -5.92 15.17
C ILE A 430 19.31 -5.48 15.70
N GLY A 431 20.05 -4.74 14.86
CA GLY A 431 21.16 -3.89 15.24
C GLY A 431 20.72 -2.43 15.24
N ILE A 432 21.14 -1.60 16.20
CA ILE A 432 20.76 -0.18 16.27
C ILE A 432 22.00 0.68 16.03
N ASN A 433 22.02 1.37 14.90
CA ASN A 433 23.15 2.15 14.40
C ASN A 433 22.83 3.64 14.41
N TRP A 434 23.85 4.44 14.69
CA TRP A 434 23.78 5.87 14.47
C TRP A 434 24.17 6.22 13.03
N VAL A 435 23.50 7.20 12.44
CA VAL A 435 23.84 7.77 11.14
C VAL A 435 23.93 9.30 11.23
N PRO A 436 24.81 9.95 10.47
CA PRO A 436 24.82 11.41 10.38
C PRO A 436 23.48 11.93 9.85
N THR A 437 22.97 13.04 10.39
CA THR A 437 21.68 13.64 9.99
C THR A 437 21.60 13.89 8.47
N LYS A 438 22.69 14.29 7.82
CA LYS A 438 22.72 14.45 6.36
C LYS A 438 22.49 13.16 5.56
N GLU A 439 22.64 11.99 6.19
CA GLU A 439 22.42 10.67 5.60
C GLU A 439 21.15 10.00 6.13
N GLN A 440 20.38 10.72 6.98
CA GLN A 440 19.13 10.23 7.53
C GLN A 440 18.03 10.23 6.45
N ILE A 441 17.84 9.08 5.82
CA ILE A 441 16.84 8.91 4.74
C ILE A 441 15.43 9.18 5.24
N ALA A 442 15.17 8.92 6.53
CA ALA A 442 13.85 9.11 7.12
C ALA A 442 13.43 10.59 7.23
N ASP A 443 14.34 11.55 7.05
CA ASP A 443 14.04 12.97 6.91
C ASP A 443 13.05 13.27 5.78
N LEU A 444 13.09 12.48 4.70
CA LEU A 444 12.11 12.56 3.60
C LEU A 444 10.67 12.32 4.03
N PHE A 445 10.44 11.74 5.21
CA PHE A 445 9.13 11.36 5.71
C PHE A 445 8.66 12.23 6.88
N THR A 446 9.48 13.20 7.34
CA THR A 446 9.20 13.97 8.57
C THR A 446 9.18 15.48 8.36
N LYS A 447 9.86 16.00 7.36
CA LYS A 447 9.99 17.45 7.13
C LYS A 447 10.12 17.82 5.65
N PRO A 448 9.75 19.05 5.26
CA PRO A 448 10.06 19.54 3.92
C PRO A 448 11.56 19.81 3.81
N LEU A 449 12.16 19.38 2.72
CA LEU A 449 13.59 19.50 2.49
C LEU A 449 13.89 20.46 1.34
N ASP A 450 15.00 21.19 1.45
CA ASP A 450 15.52 21.97 0.33
C ASP A 450 15.88 21.04 -0.85
N LYS A 451 15.94 21.63 -2.05
CA LYS A 451 16.14 20.87 -3.29
C LYS A 451 17.38 19.98 -3.26
N THR A 452 18.49 20.46 -2.75
CA THR A 452 19.77 19.75 -2.74
C THR A 452 19.70 18.53 -1.84
N THR A 453 19.25 18.73 -0.60
CA THR A 453 19.07 17.69 0.41
C THR A 453 18.03 16.67 -0.05
N PHE A 454 16.89 17.14 -0.59
CA PHE A 454 15.84 16.25 -1.11
C PHE A 454 16.37 15.34 -2.22
N LEU A 455 17.06 15.89 -3.23
CA LEU A 455 17.58 15.11 -4.34
C LEU A 455 18.65 14.11 -3.89
N TYR A 456 19.50 14.50 -2.95
CA TYR A 456 20.51 13.61 -2.38
C TYR A 456 19.85 12.43 -1.63
N LEU A 457 18.99 12.69 -0.66
CA LEU A 457 18.32 11.63 0.12
C LEU A 457 17.39 10.79 -0.75
N ARG A 458 16.72 11.39 -1.75
CA ARG A 458 15.95 10.65 -2.73
C ARG A 458 16.82 9.67 -3.53
N THR A 459 18.05 10.06 -3.87
CA THR A 459 18.98 9.15 -4.54
C THR A 459 19.29 7.94 -3.66
N LEU A 460 19.51 8.13 -2.37
CA LEU A 460 19.70 7.03 -1.42
C LEU A 460 18.44 6.18 -1.26
N LEU A 461 17.25 6.83 -1.19
CA LEU A 461 15.97 6.15 -1.08
C LEU A 461 15.65 5.29 -2.31
N MET A 462 15.94 5.77 -3.51
CA MET A 462 15.55 5.16 -4.78
C MET A 462 16.72 4.53 -5.54
N SER A 463 17.88 4.37 -4.91
CA SER A 463 19.18 4.06 -5.55
C SER A 463 19.19 2.81 -6.43
N SER A 464 18.34 1.82 -6.16
CA SER A 464 18.17 0.63 -6.99
C SER A 464 17.21 0.83 -8.18
N GLY A 465 16.47 1.95 -8.24
CA GLY A 465 15.36 2.19 -9.19
C GLY A 465 15.58 3.29 -10.22
N GLN A 466 16.68 4.04 -10.14
CA GLN A 466 16.93 5.14 -11.08
C GLN A 466 17.60 4.69 -12.38
N THR A 467 16.85 4.05 -13.26
CA THR A 467 17.06 4.29 -14.69
C THR A 467 15.95 5.22 -15.14
N ALA A 468 16.32 6.42 -15.58
CA ALA A 468 15.41 7.36 -16.22
C ALA A 468 14.59 6.64 -17.31
N LEU A 469 13.30 6.93 -17.37
CA LEU A 469 12.46 6.61 -18.52
C LEU A 469 12.89 7.45 -19.69
#